data_1c84124d031de57855b27233a96fcb2b
#
_entry.id   1c84124d031de57855b27233a96fcb2b
#
_cell.length_a   1.000
_cell.length_b   1.000
_cell.length_c   1.000
_cell.angle_alpha   90.00
_cell.angle_beta   90.00
_cell.angle_gamma   90.00
#
_symmetry.space_group_name_H-M   'P 1'
#
loop_
_entity.id
_entity.type
_entity.pdbx_description
1 polymer ?
#
loop_
_entity_poly.entity_id
_entity_poly.type
_entity_poly.pdbx_seq_one_letter_code
_entity_poly.pdbx_strand_id
1 'polypeptide(L)'
;MALLCALMALGGGAASAQEVHFDKKMKEYGLVDIQSLDKEIRVELKYATEDNFVGENMYGSLTTAYLLPHFARKVVEAQRILRERHPDYSLLVYDAARPISVQRRMRQAVEGTPLQIYVADGQKGGRHNYGVAVDLTIVDGEGRPLDMGAGFDHFGDEAWVGNDNDVTLAAYKAYVEALRKRGKISAEAAANRTLLLEIMDAVGLRPYVKEWWHFQERISMTATRERYKLLDF
;
A
#
# COMPACT_ATOMS: atom_id res chain seq x y z
N MET A 1 43.71 53.82 14.19
CA MET A 1 42.26 53.78 13.83
C MET A 1 41.93 52.37 13.36
N ALA A 2 41.35 51.58 14.22
CA ALA A 2 40.94 50.20 13.93
C ALA A 2 39.46 50.22 13.67
N LEU A 3 39.05 49.73 12.48
CA LEU A 3 37.67 49.66 12.05
C LEU A 3 37.11 48.28 12.46
N LEU A 4 36.17 48.29 13.40
CA LEU A 4 35.48 47.10 13.91
C LEU A 4 34.31 46.80 12.95
N CYS A 5 34.41 45.74 12.14
CA CYS A 5 33.27 45.22 11.40
C CYS A 5 32.44 44.26 12.29
N ALA A 6 31.26 44.71 12.68
CA ALA A 6 30.28 43.87 13.37
C ALA A 6 29.59 42.97 12.34
N LEU A 7 29.84 41.66 12.39
CA LEU A 7 29.05 40.63 11.67
C LEU A 7 27.72 40.45 12.43
N MET A 8 26.61 40.92 11.86
CA MET A 8 25.26 40.50 12.31
C MET A 8 25.00 39.08 11.79
N ALA A 9 25.00 38.12 12.68
CA ALA A 9 24.52 36.79 12.42
C ALA A 9 22.98 36.84 12.32
N LEU A 10 22.45 36.75 11.11
CA LEU A 10 21.02 36.47 10.91
C LEU A 10 20.75 35.02 11.33
N GLY A 11 20.24 34.87 12.54
CA GLY A 11 19.70 33.62 13.04
C GLY A 11 18.43 33.28 12.26
N GLY A 12 18.57 32.50 11.18
CA GLY A 12 17.44 31.83 10.54
C GLY A 12 16.92 30.76 11.49
N GLY A 13 15.86 31.07 12.23
CA GLY A 13 15.09 30.08 12.97
C GLY A 13 14.47 29.12 11.98
N ALA A 14 15.05 27.92 11.81
CA ALA A 14 14.36 26.82 11.18
C ALA A 14 13.14 26.54 12.05
N ALA A 15 11.95 26.86 11.57
CA ALA A 15 10.72 26.41 12.16
C ALA A 15 10.79 24.87 12.18
N SER A 16 10.92 24.27 13.37
CA SER A 16 10.83 22.83 13.53
C SER A 16 9.45 22.42 13.05
N ALA A 17 9.39 21.74 11.90
CA ALA A 17 8.16 21.12 11.45
C ALA A 17 7.69 20.21 12.59
N GLN A 18 6.52 20.47 13.14
CA GLN A 18 5.95 19.69 14.21
C GLN A 18 5.80 18.26 13.70
N GLU A 19 6.50 17.30 14.30
CA GLU A 19 6.43 15.91 13.91
C GLU A 19 4.97 15.44 14.01
N VAL A 20 4.42 14.99 12.88
CA VAL A 20 3.04 14.53 12.85
C VAL A 20 3.01 13.11 13.41
N HIS A 21 2.39 12.95 14.58
CA HIS A 21 2.19 11.65 15.19
C HIS A 21 1.04 10.89 14.51
N PHE A 22 1.33 10.24 13.39
CA PHE A 22 0.35 9.50 12.61
C PHE A 22 -0.37 8.42 13.41
N ASP A 23 0.33 7.66 14.28
CA ASP A 23 -0.29 6.64 15.14
C ASP A 23 -1.48 7.18 15.93
N LYS A 24 -1.32 8.33 16.58
CA LYS A 24 -2.39 8.97 17.35
C LYS A 24 -3.57 9.32 16.42
N LYS A 25 -3.28 9.94 15.28
CA LYS A 25 -4.30 10.35 14.32
C LYS A 25 -5.06 9.15 13.73
N MET A 26 -4.37 8.08 13.36
CA MET A 26 -4.99 6.84 12.87
C MET A 26 -6.02 6.30 13.88
N LYS A 27 -5.66 6.25 15.17
CA LYS A 27 -6.56 5.80 16.25
C LYS A 27 -7.74 6.76 16.45
N GLU A 28 -7.52 8.07 16.42
CA GLU A 28 -8.58 9.10 16.51
C GLU A 28 -9.58 8.99 15.35
N TYR A 29 -9.16 8.51 14.17
CA TYR A 29 -10.02 8.23 13.02
C TYR A 29 -10.69 6.86 13.08
N GLY A 30 -10.49 6.09 14.16
CA GLY A 30 -11.13 4.82 14.39
C GLY A 30 -10.51 3.63 13.65
N LEU A 31 -9.27 3.79 13.15
CA LEU A 31 -8.55 2.69 12.55
C LEU A 31 -7.93 1.79 13.62
N VAL A 32 -7.72 0.53 13.25
CA VAL A 32 -7.11 -0.48 14.12
C VAL A 32 -5.78 -0.94 13.54
N ASP A 33 -4.83 -1.21 14.39
CA ASP A 33 -3.58 -1.89 14.07
C ASP A 33 -3.89 -3.34 13.67
N ILE A 34 -3.49 -3.76 12.47
CA ILE A 34 -3.74 -5.10 11.95
C ILE A 34 -3.09 -6.18 12.83
N GLN A 35 -1.89 -5.91 13.38
CA GLN A 35 -1.16 -6.84 14.23
C GLN A 35 -1.78 -6.98 15.63
N SER A 36 -2.65 -6.04 16.04
CA SER A 36 -3.46 -6.21 17.25
C SER A 36 -4.55 -7.27 17.09
N LEU A 37 -4.95 -7.57 15.84
CA LEU A 37 -5.95 -8.58 15.50
C LEU A 37 -5.32 -9.94 15.15
N ASP A 38 -4.18 -9.92 14.46
CA ASP A 38 -3.40 -11.12 14.14
C ASP A 38 -1.91 -10.78 14.08
N LYS A 39 -1.14 -11.27 15.06
CA LYS A 39 0.30 -11.03 15.21
C LYS A 39 1.16 -11.71 14.15
N GLU A 40 0.60 -12.69 13.44
CA GLU A 40 1.30 -13.44 12.40
C GLU A 40 1.31 -12.70 11.06
N ILE A 41 0.42 -11.72 10.87
CA ILE A 41 0.51 -10.79 9.75
C ILE A 41 1.75 -9.91 9.96
N ARG A 42 2.67 -9.96 8.99
CA ARG A 42 3.89 -9.14 9.03
C ARG A 42 3.63 -7.76 8.45
N VAL A 43 4.40 -6.79 8.90
CA VAL A 43 4.29 -5.39 8.44
C VAL A 43 5.69 -4.87 8.12
N GLU A 44 5.85 -4.33 6.92
CA GLU A 44 7.05 -3.64 6.43
C GLU A 44 6.58 -2.47 5.55
N LEU A 45 6.16 -1.37 6.19
CA LEU A 45 5.65 -0.23 5.45
C LEU A 45 6.76 0.37 4.57
N LYS A 46 6.67 0.16 3.26
CA LYS A 46 7.69 0.61 2.29
C LYS A 46 7.87 2.13 2.31
N TYR A 47 6.78 2.88 2.51
CA TYR A 47 6.84 4.33 2.59
C TYR A 47 7.31 4.86 3.95
N ALA A 48 7.60 4.00 4.93
CA ALA A 48 8.30 4.34 6.17
C ALA A 48 9.84 4.25 6.04
N THR A 49 10.34 3.95 4.85
CA THR A 49 11.78 3.88 4.50
C THR A 49 12.04 4.67 3.23
N GLU A 50 13.29 4.71 2.78
CA GLU A 50 13.67 5.28 1.46
C GLU A 50 13.53 4.24 0.33
N ASP A 51 13.29 2.96 0.65
CA ASP A 51 13.11 1.85 -0.32
C ASP A 51 11.70 1.86 -0.90
N ASN A 52 11.39 2.90 -1.69
CA ASN A 52 10.12 3.09 -2.39
C ASN A 52 10.34 3.99 -3.63
N PHE A 53 9.33 4.12 -4.49
CA PHE A 53 9.47 4.86 -5.76
C PHE A 53 9.71 6.37 -5.59
N VAL A 54 9.43 6.93 -4.42
CA VAL A 54 9.69 8.35 -4.10
C VAL A 54 11.14 8.57 -3.66
N GLY A 55 11.78 7.54 -3.07
CA GLY A 55 13.14 7.61 -2.52
C GLY A 55 13.23 8.37 -1.19
N GLU A 56 12.09 8.55 -0.49
CA GLU A 56 12.02 9.27 0.78
C GLU A 56 11.15 8.53 1.80
N ASN A 57 11.48 8.66 3.09
CA ASN A 57 10.56 8.26 4.16
C ASN A 57 9.35 9.24 4.20
N MET A 58 8.20 8.74 3.79
CA MET A 58 6.95 9.50 3.72
C MET A 58 6.14 9.44 5.01
N TYR A 59 6.38 8.43 5.86
CA TYR A 59 5.60 8.13 7.07
C TYR A 59 6.27 8.55 8.38
N GLY A 60 7.52 9.09 8.32
CA GLY A 60 8.26 9.46 9.53
C GLY A 60 8.46 8.25 10.44
N SER A 61 7.97 8.34 11.68
CA SER A 61 8.07 7.27 12.69
C SER A 61 6.96 6.22 12.63
N LEU A 62 5.98 6.33 11.72
CA LEU A 62 4.89 5.35 11.60
C LEU A 62 5.41 4.03 11.01
N THR A 63 5.30 2.95 11.78
CA THR A 63 5.64 1.58 11.36
C THR A 63 4.47 0.61 11.48
N THR A 64 3.32 1.07 11.96
CA THR A 64 2.12 0.28 12.22
C THR A 64 1.16 0.37 11.02
N ALA A 65 0.69 -0.77 10.54
CA ALA A 65 -0.31 -0.83 9.47
C ALA A 65 -1.73 -0.69 10.05
N TYR A 66 -2.35 0.46 9.80
CA TYR A 66 -3.70 0.78 10.23
C TYR A 66 -4.72 0.58 9.13
N LEU A 67 -5.91 0.05 9.46
CA LEU A 67 -7.04 -0.14 8.54
C LEU A 67 -8.36 0.14 9.27
N LEU A 68 -9.44 0.40 8.53
CA LEU A 68 -10.77 0.41 9.14
C LEU A 68 -11.12 -0.98 9.69
N PRO A 69 -11.80 -1.09 10.86
CA PRO A 69 -11.98 -2.36 11.57
C PRO A 69 -12.62 -3.48 10.73
N HIS A 70 -13.59 -3.15 9.89
CA HIS A 70 -14.26 -4.14 9.03
C HIS A 70 -13.34 -4.64 7.90
N PHE A 71 -12.48 -3.75 7.35
CA PHE A 71 -11.52 -4.10 6.32
C PHE A 71 -10.36 -4.91 6.91
N ALA A 72 -9.85 -4.51 8.08
CA ALA A 72 -8.82 -5.27 8.82
C ALA A 72 -9.27 -6.71 9.08
N ARG A 73 -10.53 -6.94 9.51
CA ARG A 73 -11.08 -8.30 9.71
C ARG A 73 -11.08 -9.14 8.44
N LYS A 74 -11.29 -8.54 7.26
CA LYS A 74 -11.18 -9.26 5.97
C LYS A 74 -9.74 -9.70 5.70
N VAL A 75 -8.76 -8.84 5.99
CA VAL A 75 -7.33 -9.19 5.81
C VAL A 75 -6.92 -10.30 6.78
N VAL A 76 -7.38 -10.25 8.05
CA VAL A 76 -7.16 -11.33 9.02
C VAL A 76 -7.78 -12.65 8.56
N GLU A 77 -8.99 -12.60 8.01
CA GLU A 77 -9.63 -13.80 7.45
C GLU A 77 -8.88 -14.34 6.22
N ALA A 78 -8.33 -13.47 5.37
CA ALA A 78 -7.46 -13.87 4.26
C ALA A 78 -6.18 -14.57 4.77
N GLN A 79 -5.56 -14.07 5.85
CA GLN A 79 -4.44 -14.72 6.54
C GLN A 79 -4.82 -16.11 7.04
N ARG A 80 -6.00 -16.26 7.66
CA ARG A 80 -6.50 -17.57 8.13
C ARG A 80 -6.64 -18.56 6.97
N ILE A 81 -7.27 -18.13 5.86
CA ILE A 81 -7.45 -18.96 4.65
C ILE A 81 -6.09 -19.33 4.04
N LEU A 82 -5.13 -18.40 4.00
CA LEU A 82 -3.79 -18.68 3.54
C LEU A 82 -3.13 -19.81 4.34
N ARG A 83 -3.20 -19.74 5.68
CA ARG A 83 -2.57 -20.73 6.57
C ARG A 83 -3.25 -22.09 6.54
N GLU A 84 -4.52 -22.17 6.22
CA GLU A 84 -5.20 -23.45 5.99
C GLU A 84 -4.64 -24.19 4.77
N ARG A 85 -4.18 -23.45 3.76
CA ARG A 85 -3.58 -24.02 2.54
C ARG A 85 -2.07 -24.23 2.67
N HIS A 86 -1.40 -23.29 3.35
CA HIS A 86 0.05 -23.23 3.53
C HIS A 86 0.36 -22.79 4.98
N PRO A 87 0.48 -23.74 5.93
CA PRO A 87 0.61 -23.44 7.36
C PRO A 87 1.76 -22.51 7.74
N ASP A 88 2.85 -22.55 6.97
CA ASP A 88 4.06 -21.75 7.23
C ASP A 88 4.06 -20.39 6.52
N TYR A 89 3.03 -20.09 5.71
CA TYR A 89 2.96 -18.81 4.98
C TYR A 89 2.26 -17.75 5.80
N SER A 90 2.64 -16.49 5.58
CA SER A 90 2.00 -15.33 6.17
C SER A 90 1.84 -14.19 5.17
N LEU A 91 0.85 -13.31 5.39
CA LEU A 91 0.76 -12.05 4.67
C LEU A 91 1.82 -11.07 5.19
N LEU A 92 2.40 -10.28 4.29
CA LEU A 92 3.29 -9.16 4.59
C LEU A 92 2.71 -7.89 4.00
N VAL A 93 2.35 -6.95 4.86
CA VAL A 93 1.76 -5.65 4.47
C VAL A 93 2.86 -4.66 4.13
N TYR A 94 2.80 -4.08 2.93
CA TYR A 94 3.70 -3.04 2.40
C TYR A 94 3.13 -1.63 2.56
N ASP A 95 1.80 -1.47 2.49
CA ASP A 95 1.09 -0.22 2.77
C ASP A 95 -0.35 -0.48 3.19
N ALA A 96 -0.92 0.45 3.96
CA ALA A 96 -2.28 0.33 4.49
C ALA A 96 -3.01 1.68 4.44
N ALA A 97 -3.60 2.14 5.54
CA ALA A 97 -4.20 3.47 5.60
C ALA A 97 -3.12 4.55 5.44
N ARG A 98 -3.31 5.44 4.46
CA ARG A 98 -2.37 6.49 4.09
C ARG A 98 -3.00 7.86 4.35
N PRO A 99 -2.40 8.73 5.18
CA PRO A 99 -2.88 10.11 5.34
C PRO A 99 -2.90 10.87 4.02
N ILE A 100 -3.85 11.78 3.84
CA ILE A 100 -3.94 12.55 2.60
C ILE A 100 -2.74 13.51 2.43
N SER A 101 -2.12 13.93 3.53
CA SER A 101 -0.89 14.72 3.49
C SER A 101 0.27 13.95 2.83
N VAL A 102 0.39 12.66 3.13
CA VAL A 102 1.36 11.76 2.49
C VAL A 102 1.02 11.58 1.00
N GLN A 103 -0.25 11.37 0.67
CA GLN A 103 -0.69 11.26 -0.73
C GLN A 103 -0.36 12.52 -1.54
N ARG A 104 -0.54 13.71 -0.96
CA ARG A 104 -0.17 15.01 -1.58
C ARG A 104 1.33 15.07 -1.87
N ARG A 105 2.17 14.67 -0.91
CA ARG A 105 3.64 14.63 -1.10
C ARG A 105 4.03 13.65 -2.19
N MET A 106 3.47 12.43 -2.19
CA MET A 106 3.71 11.44 -3.26
C MET A 106 3.31 11.99 -4.63
N ARG A 107 2.14 12.63 -4.74
CA ARG A 107 1.68 13.24 -5.99
C ARG A 107 2.62 14.34 -6.47
N GLN A 108 3.10 15.17 -5.56
CA GLN A 108 4.08 16.23 -5.84
C GLN A 108 5.42 15.67 -6.35
N ALA A 109 5.90 14.59 -5.72
CA ALA A 109 7.17 13.96 -6.10
C ALA A 109 7.17 13.41 -7.54
N VAL A 110 5.99 13.03 -8.07
CA VAL A 110 5.86 12.50 -9.45
C VAL A 110 5.22 13.48 -10.43
N GLU A 111 5.01 14.73 -10.03
CA GLU A 111 4.40 15.74 -10.90
C GLU A 111 5.23 15.96 -12.16
N GLY A 112 4.56 15.95 -13.33
CA GLY A 112 5.22 16.08 -14.63
C GLY A 112 6.01 14.86 -15.10
N THR A 113 6.01 13.75 -14.35
CA THR A 113 6.65 12.48 -14.76
C THR A 113 5.61 11.48 -15.29
N PRO A 114 6.03 10.45 -16.05
CA PRO A 114 5.13 9.34 -16.44
C PRO A 114 4.50 8.59 -15.26
N LEU A 115 5.11 8.64 -14.07
CA LEU A 115 4.60 7.97 -12.86
C LEU A 115 3.36 8.67 -12.28
N GLN A 116 3.07 9.89 -12.69
CA GLN A 116 1.93 10.66 -12.22
C GLN A 116 0.58 9.94 -12.39
N ILE A 117 0.43 9.09 -13.41
CA ILE A 117 -0.80 8.33 -13.67
C ILE A 117 -1.08 7.21 -12.67
N TYR A 118 -0.05 6.76 -11.93
CA TYR A 118 -0.16 5.70 -10.92
C TYR A 118 -0.44 6.25 -9.52
N VAL A 119 -0.28 7.55 -9.31
CA VAL A 119 -0.46 8.18 -7.99
C VAL A 119 -1.79 8.94 -7.96
N ALA A 120 -2.69 8.54 -7.08
CA ALA A 120 -4.01 9.15 -6.93
C ALA A 120 -3.91 10.66 -6.64
N ASP A 121 -4.98 11.40 -7.01
CA ASP A 121 -5.12 12.82 -6.74
C ASP A 121 -4.95 13.13 -5.24
N GLY A 122 -4.07 14.07 -4.92
CA GLY A 122 -3.78 14.49 -3.54
C GLY A 122 -4.89 15.31 -2.87
N GLN A 123 -5.98 15.66 -3.56
CA GLN A 123 -7.13 16.38 -2.96
C GLN A 123 -8.20 15.39 -2.48
N LYS A 124 -8.59 14.45 -3.35
CA LYS A 124 -9.66 13.49 -3.09
C LYS A 124 -9.13 12.12 -2.66
N GLY A 125 -7.87 11.85 -2.92
CA GLY A 125 -7.20 10.61 -2.56
C GLY A 125 -7.73 9.35 -3.27
N GLY A 126 -7.03 8.23 -3.04
CA GLY A 126 -7.41 6.87 -3.36
C GLY A 126 -7.97 6.12 -2.15
N ARG A 127 -8.17 4.81 -2.26
CA ARG A 127 -8.78 3.98 -1.20
C ARG A 127 -7.93 3.85 0.05
N HIS A 128 -6.60 3.90 -0.04
CA HIS A 128 -5.70 3.98 1.11
C HIS A 128 -6.04 5.17 2.02
N ASN A 129 -6.41 6.31 1.43
CA ASN A 129 -6.74 7.52 2.16
C ASN A 129 -8.11 7.45 2.88
N TYR A 130 -8.80 6.32 2.77
CA TYR A 130 -10.04 6.00 3.49
C TYR A 130 -9.91 4.74 4.36
N GLY A 131 -8.72 4.14 4.45
CA GLY A 131 -8.45 2.95 5.25
C GLY A 131 -9.10 1.66 4.74
N VAL A 132 -9.41 1.58 3.43
CA VAL A 132 -10.11 0.45 2.77
C VAL A 132 -9.34 -0.08 1.56
N ALA A 133 -8.02 0.02 1.61
CA ALA A 133 -7.09 -0.66 0.72
C ALA A 133 -5.85 -1.09 1.49
N VAL A 134 -5.19 -2.12 0.99
CA VAL A 134 -3.94 -2.67 1.51
C VAL A 134 -3.06 -3.11 0.36
N ASP A 135 -1.77 -2.81 0.44
CA ASP A 135 -0.74 -3.36 -0.41
C ASP A 135 -0.01 -4.45 0.36
N LEU A 136 0.05 -5.67 -0.19
CA LEU A 136 0.61 -6.81 0.52
C LEU A 136 1.14 -7.88 -0.43
N THR A 137 1.94 -8.80 0.14
CA THR A 137 2.42 -10.01 -0.49
C THR A 137 2.26 -11.21 0.44
N ILE A 138 2.74 -12.37 0.00
CA ILE A 138 2.88 -13.58 0.80
C ILE A 138 4.36 -13.78 1.10
N VAL A 139 4.68 -14.20 2.32
CA VAL A 139 6.02 -14.65 2.72
C VAL A 139 5.98 -16.12 3.12
N ASP A 140 7.11 -16.81 2.92
CA ASP A 140 7.32 -18.20 3.36
C ASP A 140 7.60 -18.30 4.87
N GLY A 141 7.84 -19.53 5.36
CA GLY A 141 8.15 -19.80 6.76
C GLY A 141 9.41 -19.13 7.29
N GLU A 142 10.36 -18.79 6.41
CA GLU A 142 11.55 -18.02 6.77
C GLU A 142 11.33 -16.50 6.67
N GLY A 143 10.15 -16.07 6.21
CA GLY A 143 9.79 -14.66 6.08
C GLY A 143 10.26 -14.00 4.79
N ARG A 144 10.65 -14.78 3.79
CA ARG A 144 11.06 -14.28 2.49
C ARG A 144 9.82 -14.07 1.62
N PRO A 145 9.66 -12.91 0.96
CA PRO A 145 8.58 -12.70 0.01
C PRO A 145 8.62 -13.73 -1.12
N LEU A 146 7.46 -14.29 -1.47
CA LEU A 146 7.34 -15.16 -2.64
C LEU A 146 7.59 -14.35 -3.92
N ASP A 147 8.17 -15.00 -4.94
CA ASP A 147 8.32 -14.38 -6.26
C ASP A 147 6.95 -14.07 -6.86
N MET A 148 6.69 -12.81 -7.12
CA MET A 148 5.47 -12.32 -7.78
C MET A 148 5.73 -11.87 -9.24
N GLY A 149 6.95 -12.05 -9.75
CA GLY A 149 7.36 -11.73 -11.13
C GLY A 149 7.62 -10.25 -11.41
N ALA A 150 7.28 -9.37 -10.48
CA ALA A 150 7.62 -7.95 -10.46
C ALA A 150 7.62 -7.46 -9.01
N GLY A 151 8.50 -6.53 -8.68
CA GLY A 151 8.58 -5.94 -7.34
C GLY A 151 7.37 -5.07 -7.00
N PHE A 152 7.27 -4.70 -5.73
CA PHE A 152 6.37 -3.64 -5.28
C PHE A 152 6.70 -2.31 -5.99
N ASP A 153 5.71 -1.52 -6.32
CA ASP A 153 5.86 -0.26 -7.09
C ASP A 153 6.51 -0.42 -8.48
N HIS A 154 6.49 -1.63 -9.06
CA HIS A 154 6.85 -1.81 -10.45
C HIS A 154 5.74 -1.29 -11.38
N PHE A 155 6.02 -0.23 -12.14
CA PHE A 155 5.05 0.45 -13.00
C PHE A 155 4.99 -0.07 -14.46
N GLY A 156 5.48 -1.29 -14.70
CA GLY A 156 5.37 -1.99 -15.97
C GLY A 156 4.14 -2.91 -16.06
N ASP A 157 3.86 -3.43 -17.26
CA ASP A 157 2.75 -4.36 -17.48
C ASP A 157 2.95 -5.71 -16.79
N GLU A 158 4.17 -6.03 -16.38
CA GLU A 158 4.49 -7.19 -15.56
C GLU A 158 3.78 -7.16 -14.19
N ALA A 159 3.48 -5.96 -13.66
CA ALA A 159 2.76 -5.80 -12.39
C ALA A 159 1.25 -5.99 -12.53
N TRP A 160 0.70 -5.97 -13.74
CA TRP A 160 -0.75 -5.99 -13.94
C TRP A 160 -1.33 -7.38 -13.68
N VAL A 161 -2.60 -7.41 -13.27
CA VAL A 161 -3.38 -8.63 -13.03
C VAL A 161 -4.70 -8.66 -13.81
N GLY A 162 -4.99 -7.64 -14.62
CA GLY A 162 -6.24 -7.58 -15.34
C GLY A 162 -6.39 -6.32 -16.18
N ASN A 163 -7.63 -6.06 -16.57
CA ASN A 163 -8.08 -4.83 -17.19
C ASN A 163 -9.42 -4.40 -16.55
N ASP A 164 -9.84 -3.16 -16.80
CA ASP A 164 -11.05 -2.59 -16.17
C ASP A 164 -12.37 -3.14 -16.75
N ASN A 165 -12.33 -3.94 -17.82
CA ASN A 165 -13.54 -4.45 -18.50
C ASN A 165 -14.13 -5.68 -17.80
N ASP A 166 -13.30 -6.50 -17.14
CA ASP A 166 -13.74 -7.68 -16.38
C ASP A 166 -12.97 -7.78 -15.06
N VAL A 167 -13.69 -7.61 -13.97
CA VAL A 167 -13.15 -7.58 -12.58
C VAL A 167 -13.49 -8.86 -11.80
N THR A 168 -13.66 -9.98 -12.51
CA THR A 168 -13.88 -11.31 -11.90
C THR A 168 -12.57 -12.00 -11.56
N LEU A 169 -12.58 -12.90 -10.57
CA LEU A 169 -11.42 -13.74 -10.25
C LEU A 169 -10.95 -14.57 -11.47
N ALA A 170 -11.89 -15.08 -12.27
CA ALA A 170 -11.57 -15.85 -13.46
C ALA A 170 -10.79 -15.01 -14.49
N ALA A 171 -11.19 -13.75 -14.71
CA ALA A 171 -10.51 -12.83 -15.61
C ALA A 171 -9.09 -12.48 -15.10
N TYR A 172 -8.93 -12.23 -13.79
CA TYR A 172 -7.61 -11.98 -13.20
C TYR A 172 -6.67 -13.18 -13.38
N LYS A 173 -7.14 -14.40 -13.09
CA LYS A 173 -6.35 -15.63 -13.29
C LYS A 173 -5.99 -15.84 -14.75
N ALA A 174 -6.91 -15.59 -15.67
CA ALA A 174 -6.66 -15.69 -17.12
C ALA A 174 -5.60 -14.67 -17.57
N TYR A 175 -5.62 -13.45 -17.02
CA TYR A 175 -4.62 -12.42 -17.33
C TYR A 175 -3.23 -12.82 -16.81
N VAL A 176 -3.12 -13.28 -15.58
CA VAL A 176 -1.87 -13.77 -14.98
C VAL A 176 -1.28 -14.92 -15.80
N GLU A 177 -2.12 -15.87 -16.22
CA GLU A 177 -1.72 -16.98 -17.09
C GLU A 177 -1.26 -16.49 -18.49
N ALA A 178 -1.89 -15.45 -19.02
CA ALA A 178 -1.46 -14.84 -20.28
C ALA A 178 -0.10 -14.14 -20.14
N LEU A 179 0.22 -13.50 -19.00
CA LEU A 179 1.55 -12.95 -18.72
C LEU A 179 2.60 -14.08 -18.71
N ARG A 180 2.30 -15.19 -18.02
CA ARG A 180 3.17 -16.36 -17.98
C ARG A 180 3.44 -16.92 -19.38
N LYS A 181 2.39 -17.14 -20.18
CA LYS A 181 2.52 -17.66 -21.56
C LYS A 181 3.33 -16.74 -22.47
N ARG A 182 3.32 -15.44 -22.21
CA ARG A 182 4.14 -14.45 -22.95
C ARG A 182 5.57 -14.33 -22.41
N GLY A 183 5.94 -15.10 -21.39
CA GLY A 183 7.25 -15.05 -20.76
C GLY A 183 7.52 -13.78 -19.95
N LYS A 184 6.46 -13.03 -19.58
CA LYS A 184 6.58 -11.82 -18.77
C LYS A 184 6.84 -12.12 -17.31
N ILE A 185 6.30 -13.21 -16.80
CA ILE A 185 6.51 -13.71 -15.43
C ILE A 185 6.78 -15.22 -15.46
N SER A 186 7.43 -15.73 -14.42
CA SER A 186 7.70 -17.15 -14.24
C SER A 186 6.41 -17.97 -13.96
N ALA A 187 6.50 -19.29 -14.09
CA ALA A 187 5.40 -20.18 -13.68
C ALA A 187 5.14 -20.10 -12.17
N GLU A 188 6.20 -19.97 -11.38
CA GLU A 188 6.13 -19.80 -9.93
C GLU A 188 5.42 -18.49 -9.57
N ALA A 189 5.83 -17.37 -10.15
CA ALA A 189 5.19 -16.07 -9.93
C ALA A 189 3.70 -16.08 -10.32
N ALA A 190 3.33 -16.76 -11.41
CA ALA A 190 1.93 -16.91 -11.80
C ALA A 190 1.13 -17.73 -10.77
N ALA A 191 1.70 -18.80 -10.23
CA ALA A 191 1.07 -19.59 -9.16
C ALA A 191 0.91 -18.77 -7.87
N ASN A 192 1.93 -18.04 -7.45
CA ASN A 192 1.92 -17.20 -6.24
C ASN A 192 0.89 -16.07 -6.36
N ARG A 193 0.82 -15.37 -7.51
CA ARG A 193 -0.24 -14.37 -7.76
C ARG A 193 -1.63 -14.98 -7.75
N THR A 194 -1.78 -16.17 -8.32
CA THR A 194 -3.07 -16.88 -8.34
C THR A 194 -3.52 -17.20 -6.92
N LEU A 195 -2.61 -17.70 -6.07
CA LEU A 195 -2.89 -17.94 -4.66
C LEU A 195 -3.33 -16.66 -3.95
N LEU A 196 -2.58 -15.56 -4.12
CA LEU A 196 -2.92 -14.28 -3.49
C LEU A 196 -4.29 -13.75 -3.97
N LEU A 197 -4.58 -13.82 -5.27
CA LEU A 197 -5.88 -13.44 -5.82
C LEU A 197 -7.03 -14.26 -5.22
N GLU A 198 -6.84 -15.57 -5.07
CA GLU A 198 -7.86 -16.49 -4.55
C GLU A 198 -8.19 -16.23 -3.08
N ILE A 199 -7.17 -16.04 -2.22
CA ILE A 199 -7.42 -15.77 -0.80
C ILE A 199 -8.07 -14.41 -0.57
N MET A 200 -7.70 -13.40 -1.35
CA MET A 200 -8.27 -12.07 -1.24
C MET A 200 -9.69 -12.00 -1.83
N ASP A 201 -9.97 -12.73 -2.91
CA ASP A 201 -11.31 -12.85 -3.48
C ASP A 201 -12.27 -13.55 -2.51
N ALA A 202 -11.81 -14.60 -1.83
CA ALA A 202 -12.60 -15.36 -0.85
C ALA A 202 -13.14 -14.49 0.31
N VAL A 203 -12.46 -13.37 0.63
CA VAL A 203 -12.90 -12.40 1.65
C VAL A 203 -13.61 -11.18 1.06
N GLY A 204 -13.95 -11.23 -0.25
CA GLY A 204 -14.68 -10.18 -0.94
C GLY A 204 -13.85 -8.94 -1.24
N LEU A 205 -12.53 -9.07 -1.34
CA LEU A 205 -11.63 -8.04 -1.84
C LEU A 205 -11.31 -8.27 -3.33
N ARG A 206 -10.85 -7.25 -4.01
CA ARG A 206 -10.39 -7.36 -5.40
C ARG A 206 -9.09 -6.59 -5.60
N PRO A 207 -8.22 -6.99 -6.55
CA PRO A 207 -7.03 -6.21 -6.85
C PRO A 207 -7.39 -4.89 -7.56
N TYR A 208 -6.45 -3.95 -7.57
CA TYR A 208 -6.36 -2.94 -8.61
C TYR A 208 -5.67 -3.56 -9.83
N VAL A 209 -6.26 -3.42 -11.01
CA VAL A 209 -5.86 -4.21 -12.19
C VAL A 209 -4.42 -3.99 -12.65
N LYS A 210 -3.80 -2.87 -12.29
CA LYS A 210 -2.42 -2.53 -12.66
C LYS A 210 -1.37 -2.84 -11.58
N GLU A 211 -1.79 -3.37 -10.42
CA GLU A 211 -0.95 -3.57 -9.24
C GLU A 211 -1.29 -4.90 -8.59
N TRP A 212 -0.42 -5.91 -8.72
CA TRP A 212 -0.68 -7.25 -8.16
C TRP A 212 -0.74 -7.26 -6.63
N TRP A 213 -0.13 -6.28 -5.97
CA TRP A 213 -0.06 -6.15 -4.50
C TRP A 213 -1.26 -5.44 -3.90
N HIS A 214 -1.98 -4.58 -4.67
CA HIS A 214 -3.04 -3.71 -4.17
C HIS A 214 -4.39 -4.40 -4.13
N PHE A 215 -4.99 -4.51 -2.94
CA PHE A 215 -6.33 -5.06 -2.72
C PHE A 215 -7.25 -4.08 -2.03
N GLN A 216 -8.52 -4.06 -2.45
CA GLN A 216 -9.49 -3.06 -2.06
C GLN A 216 -10.92 -3.62 -2.03
N GLU A 217 -11.86 -2.90 -1.43
CA GLU A 217 -13.28 -3.24 -1.48
C GLU A 217 -13.84 -3.20 -2.91
N ARG A 218 -14.88 -4.04 -3.14
CA ARG A 218 -15.61 -4.14 -4.43
C ARG A 218 -16.68 -3.05 -4.57
N ILE A 219 -16.38 -1.81 -4.17
CA ILE A 219 -17.26 -0.65 -4.31
C ILE A 219 -16.61 0.42 -5.19
N SER A 220 -17.41 1.33 -5.74
CA SER A 220 -16.89 2.44 -6.53
C SER A 220 -16.15 3.45 -5.65
N MET A 221 -15.30 4.31 -6.24
CA MET A 221 -14.71 5.43 -5.50
C MET A 221 -15.74 6.42 -4.98
N THR A 222 -16.84 6.63 -5.71
CA THR A 222 -17.97 7.45 -5.23
C THR A 222 -18.53 6.87 -3.94
N ALA A 223 -18.89 5.59 -3.94
CA ALA A 223 -19.39 4.91 -2.74
C ALA A 223 -18.36 4.88 -1.59
N THR A 224 -17.06 4.78 -1.90
CA THR A 224 -16.00 4.88 -0.88
C THR A 224 -16.02 6.25 -0.19
N ARG A 225 -16.11 7.34 -0.96
CA ARG A 225 -16.15 8.72 -0.43
C ARG A 225 -17.42 9.04 0.35
N GLU A 226 -18.53 8.42 -0.02
CA GLU A 226 -19.81 8.59 0.68
C GLU A 226 -19.84 7.83 2.02
N ARG A 227 -19.19 6.67 2.10
CA ARG A 227 -19.24 5.77 3.26
C ARG A 227 -18.17 6.05 4.31
N TYR A 228 -17.00 6.49 3.89
CA TYR A 228 -15.82 6.55 4.74
C TYR A 228 -15.26 7.97 4.82
N LYS A 229 -14.73 8.29 5.99
CA LYS A 229 -14.07 9.58 6.23
C LYS A 229 -12.68 9.58 5.60
N LEU A 230 -12.37 10.65 4.86
CA LEU A 230 -11.02 10.89 4.38
C LEU A 230 -10.06 11.07 5.58
N LEU A 231 -8.89 10.45 5.53
CA LEU A 231 -7.83 10.59 6.53
C LEU A 231 -7.12 11.94 6.32
N ASP A 232 -7.83 13.02 6.63
CA ASP A 232 -7.39 14.39 6.38
C ASP A 232 -6.53 14.91 7.53
N PHE A 233 -5.27 14.46 7.55
CA PHE A 233 -4.23 14.90 8.46
C PHE A 233 -2.83 14.68 7.84
#